data_33c3c9cbc31a8d71dc893e8ab87427c0
#
_entry.id   33c3c9cbc31a8d71dc893e8ab87427c0
#
_cell.length_a   1.000
_cell.length_b   1.000
_cell.length_c   1.000
_cell.angle_alpha   90.00
_cell.angle_beta   90.00
_cell.angle_gamma   90.00
#
_symmetry.space_group_name_H-M   'P 1'
#
loop_
_entity.id
_entity.type
_entity.pdbx_description
1 polymer ?
#
loop_
_entity_poly.entity_id
_entity_poly.type
_entity_poly.pdbx_seq_one_letter_code
_entity_poly.pdbx_strand_id
1 'polypeptide(L)'
;MTKEQLETDRRYNSQGLVKHADGSISFYDNQTDNYTQINNQLIVNHRFNARWTLNVTGHYTYGSGYYNQYKTLSEYGIAPIPTDDPNEPITESNLIRRKSMDNHFGGVVASANYTRGRVQLALGGAGSVYDGGHWGNVMSVVDAPGFPRHEYYRNASTKYDANVFAKINWEAARGLNLYADLQYRFIRHNITGTNDNFNSTTSALQELDIHRTY
;
A
#
# COMPACT_ATOMS: atom_id res chain seq x y z
N MET A 1 5.33 12.52 -14.30
CA MET A 1 5.58 12.50 -15.77
C MET A 1 4.73 13.60 -16.39
N THR A 2 5.36 14.50 -17.16
CA THR A 2 4.65 15.55 -17.91
C THR A 2 4.16 15.02 -19.25
N LYS A 3 3.23 15.76 -19.91
CA LYS A 3 2.76 15.39 -21.25
C LYS A 3 3.93 15.35 -22.26
N GLU A 4 4.83 16.30 -22.18
CA GLU A 4 6.01 16.40 -23.04
C GLU A 4 6.97 15.20 -22.85
N GLN A 5 7.22 14.78 -21.60
CA GLN A 5 7.99 13.57 -21.30
C GLN A 5 7.33 12.32 -21.88
N LEU A 6 6.00 12.22 -21.82
CA LEU A 6 5.27 11.09 -22.38
C LEU A 6 5.34 11.03 -23.91
N GLU A 7 5.35 12.17 -24.57
CA GLU A 7 5.47 12.29 -26.03
C GLU A 7 6.88 11.95 -26.52
N THR A 8 7.93 12.30 -25.72
CA THR A 8 9.34 12.07 -26.03
C THR A 8 9.78 10.64 -25.71
N ASP A 9 9.42 10.15 -24.52
CA ASP A 9 9.75 8.77 -24.09
C ASP A 9 8.63 8.21 -23.19
N ARG A 10 7.87 7.29 -23.75
CA ARG A 10 6.75 6.63 -23.04
C ARG A 10 7.18 5.73 -21.89
N ARG A 11 8.47 5.39 -21.80
CA ARG A 11 9.06 4.57 -20.73
C ARG A 11 9.89 5.37 -19.75
N TYR A 12 9.82 6.71 -19.83
CA TYR A 12 10.54 7.59 -18.94
C TYR A 12 10.24 7.28 -17.47
N ASN A 13 11.28 6.99 -16.69
CA ASN A 13 11.20 6.72 -15.27
C ASN A 13 12.12 7.65 -14.48
N SER A 14 11.55 8.71 -13.88
CA SER A 14 12.33 9.67 -13.08
C SER A 14 12.99 9.07 -11.84
N GLN A 15 12.50 7.94 -11.35
CA GLN A 15 13.02 7.28 -10.15
C GLN A 15 14.32 6.50 -10.41
N GLY A 16 14.54 6.10 -11.65
CA GLY A 16 15.77 5.43 -12.07
C GLY A 16 16.82 6.36 -12.68
N LEU A 17 16.55 7.65 -12.72
CA LEU A 17 17.39 8.62 -13.42
C LEU A 17 18.57 9.04 -12.57
N VAL A 18 19.78 8.92 -13.17
CA VAL A 18 21.04 9.40 -12.63
C VAL A 18 21.45 10.63 -13.43
N LYS A 19 21.59 11.78 -12.75
CA LYS A 19 22.11 13.01 -13.32
C LYS A 19 23.61 13.10 -13.03
N HIS A 20 24.41 13.22 -14.06
CA HIS A 20 25.86 13.40 -13.93
C HIS A 20 26.24 14.89 -13.86
N ALA A 21 27.44 15.17 -13.35
CA ALA A 21 27.93 16.54 -13.20
C ALA A 21 28.10 17.28 -14.54
N ASP A 22 28.31 16.56 -15.65
CA ASP A 22 28.38 17.09 -17.00
C ASP A 22 27.01 17.38 -17.65
N GLY A 23 25.91 17.16 -16.90
CA GLY A 23 24.53 17.32 -17.36
C GLY A 23 23.99 16.12 -18.14
N SER A 24 24.79 15.08 -18.37
CA SER A 24 24.31 13.86 -19.01
C SER A 24 23.35 13.08 -18.08
N ILE A 25 22.55 12.22 -18.69
CA ILE A 25 21.56 11.38 -17.98
C ILE A 25 21.85 9.92 -18.31
N SER A 26 21.86 9.09 -17.28
CA SER A 26 21.84 7.63 -17.40
C SER A 26 20.79 7.01 -16.49
N PHE A 27 20.62 5.70 -16.59
CA PHE A 27 19.74 4.95 -15.71
C PHE A 27 20.54 3.80 -15.10
N TYR A 28 20.28 3.50 -13.82
CA TYR A 28 20.86 2.33 -13.18
C TYR A 28 20.12 1.05 -13.58
N ASP A 29 20.77 -0.08 -13.41
CA ASP A 29 20.19 -1.38 -13.71
C ASP A 29 18.98 -1.70 -12.82
N ASN A 30 17.96 -2.38 -13.38
CA ASN A 30 16.75 -2.79 -12.68
C ASN A 30 15.98 -1.62 -12.05
N GLN A 31 15.79 -0.56 -12.83
CA GLN A 31 14.96 0.60 -12.44
C GLN A 31 13.45 0.34 -12.53
N THR A 32 13.03 -0.88 -12.34
CA THR A 32 11.64 -1.33 -12.46
C THR A 32 10.96 -1.45 -11.11
N ASP A 33 9.65 -1.31 -11.10
CA ASP A 33 8.79 -1.70 -9.99
C ASP A 33 8.44 -3.18 -10.15
N ASN A 34 8.81 -3.97 -9.15
CA ASN A 34 8.62 -5.42 -9.14
C ASN A 34 7.55 -5.75 -8.12
N TYR A 35 6.40 -6.23 -8.57
CA TYR A 35 5.30 -6.58 -7.70
C TYR A 35 4.64 -7.89 -8.13
N THR A 36 4.45 -8.77 -7.17
CA THR A 36 3.71 -10.03 -7.34
C THR A 36 2.47 -9.97 -6.47
N GLN A 37 1.32 -10.28 -7.05
CA GLN A 37 0.05 -10.36 -6.32
C GLN A 37 -0.66 -11.68 -6.63
N ILE A 38 -1.07 -12.39 -5.58
CA ILE A 38 -1.83 -13.63 -5.67
C ILE A 38 -3.20 -13.38 -5.03
N ASN A 39 -4.25 -13.49 -5.84
CA ASN A 39 -5.63 -13.29 -5.41
C ASN A 39 -6.37 -14.63 -5.39
N ASN A 40 -7.03 -14.92 -4.27
CA ASN A 40 -7.90 -16.08 -4.12
C ASN A 40 -9.29 -15.61 -3.70
N GLN A 41 -10.32 -16.19 -4.30
CA GLN A 41 -11.71 -15.90 -3.94
C GLN A 41 -12.53 -17.18 -3.91
N LEU A 42 -13.40 -17.27 -2.92
CA LEU A 42 -14.45 -18.30 -2.84
C LEU A 42 -15.80 -17.60 -2.81
N ILE A 43 -16.59 -17.83 -3.85
CA ILE A 43 -17.90 -17.20 -4.03
C ILE A 43 -18.98 -18.27 -3.87
N VAL A 44 -19.90 -18.03 -2.94
CA VAL A 44 -21.05 -18.89 -2.69
C VAL A 44 -22.32 -18.07 -2.89
N ASN A 45 -23.14 -18.50 -3.84
CA ASN A 45 -24.47 -17.94 -4.08
C ASN A 45 -25.50 -19.02 -3.81
N HIS A 46 -26.43 -18.76 -2.89
CA HIS A 46 -27.47 -19.71 -2.52
C HIS A 46 -28.86 -19.08 -2.61
N ARG A 47 -29.77 -19.75 -3.28
CA ARG A 47 -31.16 -19.35 -3.38
C ARG A 47 -32.01 -20.24 -2.48
N PHE A 48 -32.44 -19.73 -1.35
CA PHE A 48 -33.29 -20.47 -0.42
C PHE A 48 -34.70 -20.72 -0.97
N ASN A 49 -35.24 -19.72 -1.65
CA ASN A 49 -36.56 -19.78 -2.28
C ASN A 49 -36.72 -18.64 -3.31
N ALA A 50 -37.94 -18.46 -3.84
CA ALA A 50 -38.22 -17.41 -4.83
C ALA A 50 -38.03 -15.98 -4.31
N ARG A 51 -37.87 -15.78 -3.00
CA ARG A 51 -37.77 -14.46 -2.38
C ARG A 51 -36.41 -14.16 -1.77
N TRP A 52 -35.67 -15.16 -1.34
CA TRP A 52 -34.42 -15.00 -0.61
C TRP A 52 -33.23 -15.57 -1.34
N THR A 53 -32.21 -14.76 -1.51
CA THR A 53 -30.87 -15.18 -1.97
C THR A 53 -29.82 -14.72 -0.98
N LEU A 54 -28.78 -15.54 -0.80
CA LEU A 54 -27.59 -15.27 -0.01
C LEU A 54 -26.39 -15.26 -0.95
N ASN A 55 -25.56 -14.24 -0.83
CA ASN A 55 -24.25 -14.18 -1.49
C ASN A 55 -23.20 -14.05 -0.39
N VAL A 56 -22.17 -14.88 -0.44
CA VAL A 56 -21.02 -14.84 0.45
C VAL A 56 -19.76 -14.95 -0.39
N THR A 57 -18.84 -14.04 -0.19
CA THR A 57 -17.53 -14.07 -0.84
C THR A 57 -16.44 -13.98 0.21
N GLY A 58 -15.64 -15.01 0.34
CA GLY A 58 -14.37 -14.97 1.03
C GLY A 58 -13.25 -14.60 0.04
N HIS A 59 -12.32 -13.75 0.46
CA HIS A 59 -11.17 -13.38 -0.35
C HIS A 59 -9.88 -13.39 0.48
N TYR A 60 -8.79 -13.69 -0.19
CA TYR A 60 -7.45 -13.57 0.36
C TYR A 60 -6.49 -13.16 -0.74
N THR A 61 -5.72 -12.12 -0.46
CA THR A 61 -4.69 -11.59 -1.35
C THR A 61 -3.37 -11.56 -0.62
N TYR A 62 -2.34 -12.12 -1.24
CA TYR A 62 -0.95 -11.91 -0.87
C TYR A 62 -0.30 -11.00 -1.88
N GLY A 63 0.44 -10.00 -1.42
CA GLY A 63 1.21 -9.10 -2.25
C GLY A 63 2.63 -8.96 -1.73
N SER A 64 3.61 -8.92 -2.62
CA SER A 64 5.01 -8.66 -2.28
C SER A 64 5.71 -7.98 -3.43
N GLY A 65 6.53 -6.99 -3.12
CA GLY A 65 7.23 -6.26 -4.16
C GLY A 65 8.31 -5.33 -3.64
N TYR A 66 9.05 -4.79 -4.58
CA TYR A 66 10.09 -3.81 -4.31
C TYR A 66 10.37 -2.94 -5.53
N TYR A 67 10.94 -1.77 -5.28
CA TYR A 67 11.56 -0.94 -6.30
C TYR A 67 12.87 -0.34 -5.79
N ASN A 68 13.79 -0.09 -6.72
CA ASN A 68 15.05 0.56 -6.43
C ASN A 68 14.97 2.06 -6.77
N GLN A 69 15.75 2.87 -6.06
CA GLN A 69 15.90 4.30 -6.33
C GLN A 69 17.36 4.69 -6.19
N TYR A 70 17.82 5.51 -7.14
CA TYR A 70 19.10 6.18 -7.05
C TYR A 70 18.95 7.48 -6.26
N LYS A 71 19.77 7.68 -5.24
CA LYS A 71 19.68 8.78 -4.31
C LYS A 71 21.05 9.20 -3.81
N THR A 72 21.12 10.42 -3.25
CA THR A 72 22.26 10.89 -2.49
C THR A 72 22.02 10.68 -0.99
N LEU A 73 23.07 10.50 -0.21
CA LEU A 73 22.97 10.38 1.26
C LEU A 73 22.30 11.60 1.88
N SER A 74 22.68 12.80 1.42
CA SER A 74 22.14 14.07 1.93
C SER A 74 20.64 14.23 1.69
N GLU A 75 20.11 13.74 0.54
CA GLU A 75 18.68 13.81 0.26
C GLU A 75 17.82 12.91 1.15
N TYR A 76 18.42 11.87 1.76
CA TYR A 76 17.69 10.87 2.53
C TYR A 76 17.95 10.90 4.00
N GLY A 77 18.95 11.69 4.46
CA GLY A 77 19.31 11.71 5.85
C GLY A 77 19.57 10.33 6.41
N ILE A 78 20.03 9.41 5.58
CA ILE A 78 20.62 8.16 6.05
C ILE A 78 21.81 8.58 6.90
N ALA A 79 21.89 8.10 8.12
CA ALA A 79 22.99 8.38 9.03
C ALA A 79 24.32 8.09 8.33
N PRO A 80 25.40 8.84 8.64
CA PRO A 80 26.70 8.62 8.03
C PRO A 80 27.04 7.14 7.99
N ILE A 81 27.50 6.66 6.83
CA ILE A 81 27.86 5.25 6.67
C ILE A 81 29.20 5.04 7.35
N PRO A 82 29.32 4.14 8.34
CA PRO A 82 30.58 3.85 8.98
C PRO A 82 31.58 3.25 7.98
N THR A 83 32.83 3.66 8.10
CA THR A 83 33.97 3.09 7.39
C THR A 83 34.87 2.33 8.36
N ASP A 84 35.95 1.76 7.87
CA ASP A 84 36.99 1.14 8.71
C ASP A 84 37.65 2.16 9.65
N ASP A 85 37.65 3.46 9.27
CA ASP A 85 38.05 4.55 10.15
C ASP A 85 36.81 5.23 10.76
N PRO A 86 36.58 5.12 12.08
CA PRO A 86 35.45 5.73 12.75
C PRO A 86 35.41 7.26 12.67
N ASN A 87 36.55 7.90 12.38
CA ASN A 87 36.67 9.36 12.28
C ASN A 87 36.37 9.89 10.88
N GLU A 88 36.29 9.00 9.88
CA GLU A 88 36.02 9.34 8.49
C GLU A 88 34.78 8.62 7.95
N PRO A 89 33.60 8.81 8.53
CA PRO A 89 32.39 8.22 8.00
C PRO A 89 32.05 8.84 6.65
N ILE A 90 31.46 8.07 5.73
CA ILE A 90 30.96 8.59 4.48
C ILE A 90 29.70 9.40 4.74
N THR A 91 29.78 10.71 4.60
CA THR A 91 28.66 11.65 4.79
C THR A 91 27.98 12.04 3.50
N GLU A 92 28.67 11.96 2.38
CA GLU A 92 28.21 12.28 1.02
C GLU A 92 28.59 11.16 0.07
N SER A 93 27.61 10.58 -0.57
CA SER A 93 27.77 9.60 -1.64
C SER A 93 26.47 9.40 -2.38
N ASN A 94 26.55 8.83 -3.56
CA ASN A 94 25.38 8.31 -4.25
C ASN A 94 25.17 6.85 -3.85
N LEU A 95 23.89 6.46 -3.75
CA LEU A 95 23.51 5.12 -3.36
C LEU A 95 22.31 4.60 -4.13
N ILE A 96 22.18 3.28 -4.18
CA ILE A 96 20.94 2.61 -4.58
C ILE A 96 20.28 2.10 -3.33
N ARG A 97 19.07 2.58 -3.06
CA ARG A 97 18.20 2.04 -2.03
C ARG A 97 17.09 1.20 -2.64
N ARG A 98 16.63 0.23 -1.89
CA ARG A 98 15.45 -0.58 -2.18
C ARG A 98 14.38 -0.30 -1.17
N LYS A 99 13.16 0.00 -1.63
CA LYS A 99 11.96 -0.04 -0.80
C LYS A 99 11.19 -1.31 -1.12
N SER A 100 10.88 -2.04 -0.09
CA SER A 100 10.19 -3.33 -0.17
C SER A 100 8.91 -3.31 0.64
N MET A 101 7.96 -4.11 0.22
CA MET A 101 6.72 -4.36 0.95
C MET A 101 6.27 -5.79 0.79
N ASP A 102 5.58 -6.29 1.80
CA ASP A 102 4.73 -7.46 1.71
C ASP A 102 3.41 -7.21 2.42
N ASN A 103 2.37 -7.90 2.03
CA ASN A 103 1.08 -7.75 2.67
C ASN A 103 0.19 -8.99 2.51
N HIS A 104 -0.67 -9.16 3.50
CA HIS A 104 -1.75 -10.11 3.54
C HIS A 104 -3.05 -9.35 3.71
N PHE A 105 -4.00 -9.58 2.83
CA PHE A 105 -5.32 -8.96 2.88
C PHE A 105 -6.40 -10.02 2.74
N GLY A 106 -7.21 -10.21 3.76
CA GLY A 106 -8.25 -11.22 3.73
C GLY A 106 -9.55 -10.73 4.37
N GLY A 107 -10.66 -11.29 3.91
CA GLY A 107 -11.94 -10.90 4.45
C GLY A 107 -13.11 -11.68 3.89
N VAL A 108 -14.29 -11.35 4.41
CA VAL A 108 -15.57 -11.90 3.98
C VAL A 108 -16.55 -10.77 3.72
N VAL A 109 -17.28 -10.89 2.61
CA VAL A 109 -18.44 -10.04 2.29
C VAL A 109 -19.65 -10.93 2.18
N ALA A 110 -20.74 -10.56 2.85
CA ALA A 110 -22.00 -11.32 2.80
C ALA A 110 -23.19 -10.39 2.60
N SER A 111 -24.17 -10.83 1.83
CA SER A 111 -25.45 -10.15 1.69
C SER A 111 -26.61 -11.11 1.50
N ALA A 112 -27.71 -10.85 2.23
CA ALA A 112 -28.99 -11.50 2.05
C ALA A 112 -29.94 -10.54 1.33
N ASN A 113 -30.51 -10.98 0.21
CA ASN A 113 -31.40 -10.18 -0.61
C ASN A 113 -32.81 -10.79 -0.57
N TYR A 114 -33.78 -9.95 -0.28
CA TYR A 114 -35.21 -10.30 -0.23
C TYR A 114 -35.98 -9.52 -1.27
N THR A 115 -36.81 -10.20 -2.04
CA THR A 115 -37.69 -9.58 -3.01
C THR A 115 -39.09 -10.14 -2.89
N ARG A 116 -40.08 -9.27 -2.67
CA ARG A 116 -41.50 -9.64 -2.66
C ARG A 116 -42.38 -8.51 -3.15
N GLY A 117 -43.03 -8.75 -4.30
CA GLY A 117 -43.93 -7.76 -4.91
C GLY A 117 -43.17 -6.44 -5.17
N ARG A 118 -43.55 -5.39 -4.49
CA ARG A 118 -43.02 -4.03 -4.64
C ARG A 118 -41.84 -3.70 -3.70
N VAL A 119 -41.39 -4.68 -2.90
CA VAL A 119 -40.31 -4.46 -1.91
C VAL A 119 -39.10 -5.28 -2.29
N GLN A 120 -37.95 -4.61 -2.31
CA GLN A 120 -36.63 -5.20 -2.40
C GLN A 120 -35.82 -4.74 -1.17
N LEU A 121 -35.26 -5.70 -0.44
CA LEU A 121 -34.44 -5.45 0.75
C LEU A 121 -33.08 -6.15 0.56
N ALA A 122 -31.99 -5.46 0.85
CA ALA A 122 -30.67 -6.04 0.94
C ALA A 122 -30.09 -5.76 2.33
N LEU A 123 -29.71 -6.81 3.03
CA LEU A 123 -29.01 -6.77 4.31
C LEU A 123 -27.65 -7.40 4.11
N GLY A 124 -26.61 -6.76 4.60
CA GLY A 124 -25.28 -7.32 4.42
C GLY A 124 -24.22 -6.66 5.29
N GLY A 125 -23.03 -7.13 5.10
CA GLY A 125 -21.85 -6.59 5.75
C GLY A 125 -20.57 -7.19 5.19
N ALA A 126 -19.47 -6.63 5.63
CA ALA A 126 -18.12 -7.09 5.30
C ALA A 126 -17.22 -6.98 6.52
N GLY A 127 -16.25 -7.86 6.61
CA GLY A 127 -15.14 -7.76 7.54
C GLY A 127 -13.85 -8.15 6.86
N SER A 128 -12.80 -7.37 7.05
CA SER A 128 -11.49 -7.64 6.46
C SER A 128 -10.35 -7.25 7.39
N VAL A 129 -9.23 -7.92 7.21
CA VAL A 129 -7.96 -7.64 7.88
C VAL A 129 -6.89 -7.44 6.82
N TYR A 130 -6.15 -6.38 6.95
CA TYR A 130 -4.90 -6.13 6.25
C TYR A 130 -3.76 -6.21 7.27
N ASP A 131 -2.70 -6.92 6.92
CA ASP A 131 -1.44 -6.96 7.64
C ASP A 131 -0.32 -6.78 6.62
N GLY A 132 0.59 -5.83 6.83
CA GLY A 132 1.64 -5.54 5.87
C GLY A 132 2.86 -4.88 6.50
N GLY A 133 4.02 -5.24 5.96
CA GLY A 133 5.32 -4.70 6.30
C GLY A 133 5.88 -3.85 5.16
N HIS A 134 6.59 -2.78 5.55
CA HIS A 134 7.38 -1.95 4.65
C HIS A 134 8.78 -1.78 5.23
N TRP A 135 9.80 -1.94 4.40
CA TRP A 135 11.18 -1.75 4.83
C TRP A 135 12.06 -1.24 3.70
N GLY A 136 13.13 -0.59 4.07
CA GLY A 136 14.10 -0.06 3.13
C GLY A 136 15.52 -0.55 3.41
N ASN A 137 16.21 -0.92 2.34
CA ASN A 137 17.59 -1.34 2.40
C ASN A 137 18.47 -0.45 1.52
N VAL A 138 19.64 -0.08 2.00
CA VAL A 138 20.74 0.38 1.17
C VAL A 138 21.33 -0.85 0.48
N MET A 139 21.33 -0.83 -0.84
CA MET A 139 21.78 -1.96 -1.67
C MET A 139 23.24 -1.83 -2.07
N SER A 140 23.66 -0.61 -2.37
CA SER A 140 25.05 -0.27 -2.74
C SER A 140 25.29 1.22 -2.51
N VAL A 141 26.54 1.56 -2.21
CA VAL A 141 27.04 2.92 -2.08
C VAL A 141 28.19 3.09 -3.06
N VAL A 142 28.21 4.19 -3.83
CA VAL A 142 29.19 4.38 -4.90
C VAL A 142 30.61 4.43 -4.34
N ASP A 143 30.81 5.21 -3.28
CA ASP A 143 32.13 5.42 -2.68
C ASP A 143 32.51 4.35 -1.63
N ALA A 144 31.64 3.35 -1.43
CA ALA A 144 31.90 2.20 -0.57
C ALA A 144 31.37 0.90 -1.23
N PRO A 145 32.03 0.39 -2.28
CA PRO A 145 31.53 -0.77 -3.05
C PRO A 145 31.43 -2.07 -2.26
N GLY A 146 32.12 -2.18 -1.12
CA GLY A 146 32.05 -3.32 -0.21
C GLY A 146 31.02 -3.16 0.93
N PHE A 147 30.29 -2.06 0.96
CA PHE A 147 29.31 -1.79 2.01
C PHE A 147 28.24 -2.89 2.05
N PRO A 148 28.01 -3.55 3.21
CA PRO A 148 27.01 -4.59 3.32
C PRO A 148 25.61 -3.99 3.19
N ARG A 149 24.67 -4.79 2.71
CA ARG A 149 23.24 -4.38 2.73
C ARG A 149 22.84 -3.97 4.13
N HIS A 150 22.26 -2.79 4.24
CA HIS A 150 21.84 -2.21 5.51
C HIS A 150 20.35 -1.85 5.46
N GLU A 151 19.56 -2.41 6.39
CA GLU A 151 18.19 -1.99 6.57
C GLU A 151 18.15 -0.70 7.39
N TYR A 152 17.58 0.37 6.81
CA TYR A 152 17.57 1.68 7.45
C TYR A 152 16.20 2.06 8.03
N TYR A 153 15.09 1.46 7.56
CA TYR A 153 13.78 1.62 8.20
C TYR A 153 12.94 0.36 8.06
N ARG A 154 12.02 0.19 9.00
CA ARG A 154 10.98 -0.83 8.95
C ARG A 154 9.74 -0.36 9.70
N ASN A 155 8.58 -0.59 9.09
CA ASN A 155 7.31 -0.47 9.80
C ASN A 155 6.36 -1.62 9.45
N ALA A 156 5.39 -1.80 10.32
CA ALA A 156 4.30 -2.74 10.14
C ALA A 156 2.96 -2.03 10.31
N SER A 157 1.99 -2.43 9.53
CA SER A 157 0.65 -1.86 9.54
C SER A 157 -0.39 -2.97 9.59
N THR A 158 -1.32 -2.86 10.56
CA THR A 158 -2.47 -3.74 10.64
C THR A 158 -3.74 -2.91 10.58
N LYS A 159 -4.67 -3.26 9.68
CA LYS A 159 -5.96 -2.59 9.54
C LYS A 159 -7.10 -3.59 9.63
N TYR A 160 -8.04 -3.32 10.52
CA TYR A 160 -9.33 -4.00 10.60
C TYR A 160 -10.40 -3.07 10.03
N ASP A 161 -11.26 -3.61 9.19
CA ASP A 161 -12.36 -2.88 8.57
C ASP A 161 -13.61 -3.76 8.60
N ALA A 162 -14.67 -3.28 9.21
CA ALA A 162 -15.93 -3.99 9.29
C ALA A 162 -17.09 -3.04 9.03
N ASN A 163 -18.10 -3.52 8.30
CA ASN A 163 -19.30 -2.75 8.07
C ASN A 163 -20.53 -3.65 8.03
N VAL A 164 -21.69 -3.05 8.33
CA VAL A 164 -23.00 -3.62 8.10
C VAL A 164 -23.87 -2.61 7.40
N PHE A 165 -24.77 -3.07 6.54
CA PHE A 165 -25.68 -2.20 5.81
C PHE A 165 -27.07 -2.82 5.65
N ALA A 166 -28.06 -1.93 5.50
CA ALA A 166 -29.41 -2.27 5.12
C ALA A 166 -29.89 -1.31 4.04
N LYS A 167 -30.39 -1.86 2.93
CA LYS A 167 -30.94 -1.09 1.79
C LYS A 167 -32.35 -1.57 1.50
N ILE A 168 -33.25 -0.63 1.28
CA ILE A 168 -34.60 -0.90 0.86
C ILE A 168 -34.97 -0.08 -0.38
N ASN A 169 -35.59 -0.73 -1.34
CA ASN A 169 -36.28 -0.10 -2.47
C ASN A 169 -37.74 -0.54 -2.41
N TRP A 170 -38.65 0.41 -2.32
CA TRP A 170 -40.06 0.18 -2.19
C TRP A 170 -40.86 1.02 -3.19
N GLU A 171 -41.57 0.36 -4.11
CA GLU A 171 -42.58 1.01 -4.93
C GLU A 171 -43.82 1.27 -4.08
N ALA A 172 -43.86 2.43 -3.42
CA ALA A 172 -44.93 2.83 -2.49
C ALA A 172 -46.26 3.05 -3.21
N ALA A 173 -46.21 3.56 -4.45
CA ALA A 173 -47.37 3.71 -5.32
C ALA A 173 -46.91 3.58 -6.78
N ARG A 174 -47.84 3.49 -7.74
CA ARG A 174 -47.55 3.46 -9.18
C ARG A 174 -46.78 4.73 -9.56
N GLY A 175 -45.53 4.55 -10.00
CA GLY A 175 -44.62 5.66 -10.35
C GLY A 175 -43.93 6.35 -9.19
N LEU A 176 -44.10 5.87 -7.94
CA LEU A 176 -43.42 6.40 -6.75
C LEU A 176 -42.54 5.32 -6.12
N ASN A 177 -41.24 5.46 -6.22
CA ASN A 177 -40.23 4.60 -5.59
C ASN A 177 -39.56 5.34 -4.44
N LEU A 178 -39.53 4.70 -3.27
CA LEU A 178 -38.80 5.17 -2.10
C LEU A 178 -37.56 4.28 -1.92
N TYR A 179 -36.42 4.93 -1.73
CA TYR A 179 -35.14 4.28 -1.46
C TYR A 179 -34.57 4.77 -0.14
N ALA A 180 -34.06 3.84 0.65
CA ALA A 180 -33.26 4.15 1.84
C ALA A 180 -32.05 3.22 1.92
N ASP A 181 -30.94 3.76 2.36
CA ASP A 181 -29.67 3.05 2.59
C ASP A 181 -29.07 3.54 3.91
N LEU A 182 -28.80 2.60 4.80
CA LEU A 182 -28.14 2.85 6.07
C LEU A 182 -26.92 1.95 6.18
N GLN A 183 -25.78 2.52 6.54
CA GLN A 183 -24.54 1.80 6.76
C GLN A 183 -23.87 2.26 8.04
N TYR A 184 -23.34 1.31 8.80
CA TYR A 184 -22.40 1.55 9.88
C TYR A 184 -21.07 0.89 9.53
N ARG A 185 -19.96 1.61 9.74
CA ARG A 185 -18.60 1.13 9.46
C ARG A 185 -17.69 1.40 10.64
N PHE A 186 -16.87 0.42 10.96
CA PHE A 186 -15.84 0.47 11.98
C PHE A 186 -14.48 0.21 11.32
N ILE A 187 -13.50 1.06 11.60
CA ILE A 187 -12.13 0.92 11.14
C ILE A 187 -11.19 1.08 12.31
N ARG A 188 -10.25 0.15 12.45
CA ARG A 188 -9.10 0.29 13.34
C ARG A 188 -7.83 0.12 12.54
N HIS A 189 -6.91 1.08 12.69
CA HIS A 189 -5.65 1.08 11.96
C HIS A 189 -4.50 1.35 12.93
N ASN A 190 -3.52 0.44 12.94
CA ASN A 190 -2.30 0.55 13.74
C ASN A 190 -1.10 0.54 12.80
N ILE A 191 -0.14 1.43 13.05
CA ILE A 191 1.14 1.47 12.33
C ILE A 191 2.21 1.66 13.39
N THR A 192 3.23 0.79 13.38
CA THR A 192 4.36 0.84 14.32
C THR A 192 5.68 0.67 13.59
N GLY A 193 6.75 1.22 14.13
CA GLY A 193 8.10 1.14 13.60
C GLY A 193 8.64 2.49 13.15
N THR A 194 9.45 2.51 12.12
CA THR A 194 10.05 3.73 11.57
C THR A 194 9.59 3.99 10.14
N ASN A 195 9.60 5.25 9.75
CA ASN A 195 9.32 5.71 8.39
C ASN A 195 10.65 6.14 7.74
N ASP A 196 10.71 6.19 6.42
CA ASP A 196 11.86 6.70 5.67
C ASP A 196 11.93 8.25 5.60
N ASN A 197 11.10 8.94 6.33
CA ASN A 197 11.18 10.39 6.49
C ASN A 197 12.24 10.73 7.52
N PHE A 198 13.32 11.33 7.06
CA PHE A 198 14.38 11.82 7.92
C PHE A 198 14.05 13.20 8.44
N ASN A 199 14.19 13.37 9.74
CA ASN A 199 14.08 14.67 10.39
C ASN A 199 15.49 15.25 10.59
N SER A 200 15.84 16.25 9.77
CA SER A 200 17.16 16.89 9.85
C SER A 200 17.43 17.57 11.18
N THR A 201 16.41 17.96 11.94
CA THR A 201 16.56 18.60 13.25
C THR A 201 16.97 17.61 14.34
N THR A 202 16.42 16.40 14.30
CA THR A 202 16.70 15.35 15.28
C THR A 202 17.76 14.36 14.81
N SER A 203 18.21 14.46 13.56
CA SER A 203 19.11 13.51 12.90
C SER A 203 18.65 12.05 13.03
N ALA A 204 17.33 11.83 12.96
CA ALA A 204 16.73 10.52 13.12
C ALA A 204 15.58 10.31 12.13
N LEU A 205 15.27 9.05 11.86
CA LEU A 205 14.06 8.67 11.14
C LEU A 205 12.82 8.95 12.00
N GLN A 206 11.72 9.26 11.34
CA GLN A 206 10.45 9.45 12.02
C GLN A 206 9.95 8.12 12.60
N GLU A 207 9.75 8.07 13.91
CA GLU A 207 9.06 6.96 14.56
C GLU A 207 7.56 7.02 14.30
N LEU A 208 6.97 5.84 14.12
CA LEU A 208 5.55 5.64 13.92
C LEU A 208 4.99 4.82 15.08
N ASP A 209 4.02 5.39 15.77
CA ASP A 209 3.18 4.71 16.76
C ASP A 209 1.77 5.26 16.64
N ILE A 210 1.08 4.80 15.60
CA ILE A 210 -0.22 5.34 15.18
C ILE A 210 -1.29 4.31 15.48
N HIS A 211 -2.23 4.68 16.34
CA HIS A 211 -3.43 3.91 16.65
C HIS A 211 -4.67 4.76 16.39
N ARG A 212 -5.45 4.41 15.37
CA ARG A 212 -6.65 5.14 14.99
C ARG A 212 -7.86 4.23 14.93
N THR A 213 -8.98 4.72 15.45
CA THR A 213 -10.29 4.06 15.37
C THR A 213 -11.30 5.07 14.85
N TYR A 214 -12.14 4.65 13.91
CA TYR A 214 -13.18 5.46 13.25
C TYR A 214 -14.52 4.73 13.25
#